data_8cb42e755f5f9c001192a430bccc4470
#
_entry.id   8cb42e755f5f9c001192a430bccc4470
#
_cell.length_a   1.000
_cell.length_b   1.000
_cell.length_c   1.000
_cell.angle_alpha   90.00
_cell.angle_beta   90.00
_cell.angle_gamma   90.00
#
_symmetry.space_group_name_H-M   'P 1'
#
loop_
_entity.id
_entity.type
_entity.pdbx_description
1 polymer ?
#
loop_
_entity_poly.entity_id
_entity_poly.type
_entity_poly.pdbx_seq_one_letter_code
_entity_poly.pdbx_strand_id
1 'polypeptide(L)'
;MYGQFVRWCMDGSFRRLWTDSILTIKADLDLSSFNLDGSQTLAKKGGESVAYQGRKKGKTSNILPITDANGYIIASTGIVAGNHNDAYQLKSHLQTAFKEMKQLGLDFQGAYLNADGIFDTKEARKTCFNYGVIPNIPENQRGRKSVKRGRKPLFDEAIYHRRYSTERTFAWIDSYKRLLIRFERKDALFLGAHHLAFAMINLRHVLASDQVESEC
;
A
#
# COMPACT_ATOMS: atom_id res chain seq x y z
N MET A 1 19.76 -3.87 -21.49
CA MET A 1 18.98 -4.23 -20.28
C MET A 1 18.30 -3.01 -19.64
N TYR A 2 18.99 -1.91 -19.28
CA TYR A 2 18.38 -0.72 -18.65
C TYR A 2 17.32 -0.04 -19.56
N GLY A 3 17.58 0.12 -20.86
CA GLY A 3 16.61 0.71 -21.79
C GLY A 3 15.29 -0.06 -21.87
N GLN A 4 15.33 -1.38 -21.78
CA GLN A 4 14.10 -2.21 -21.75
C GLN A 4 13.32 -2.03 -20.45
N PHE A 5 14.00 -1.96 -19.30
CA PHE A 5 13.36 -1.63 -18.02
C PHE A 5 12.63 -0.28 -18.08
N VAL A 6 13.31 0.77 -18.62
CA VAL A 6 12.69 2.09 -18.80
C VAL A 6 11.43 2.00 -19.66
N ARG A 7 11.49 1.27 -20.78
CA ARG A 7 10.34 1.06 -21.66
C ARG A 7 9.16 0.45 -20.91
N TRP A 8 9.38 -0.65 -20.18
CA TRP A 8 8.33 -1.35 -19.43
C TRP A 8 7.74 -0.53 -18.28
N CYS A 9 8.53 0.37 -17.66
CA CYS A 9 8.00 1.34 -16.71
C CYS A 9 7.08 2.36 -17.40
N MET A 10 7.48 2.87 -18.57
CA MET A 10 6.79 3.97 -19.26
C MET A 10 5.54 3.49 -20.00
N ASP A 11 5.52 2.29 -20.55
CA ASP A 11 4.39 1.72 -21.30
C ASP A 11 3.38 0.99 -20.40
N GLY A 12 3.63 0.96 -19.07
CA GLY A 12 2.75 0.34 -18.08
C GLY A 12 2.82 -1.18 -18.02
N SER A 13 3.81 -1.83 -18.67
CA SER A 13 3.95 -3.30 -18.66
C SER A 13 4.08 -3.86 -17.25
N PHE A 14 4.85 -3.22 -16.36
CA PHE A 14 4.97 -3.67 -14.96
C PHE A 14 3.68 -3.46 -14.15
N ARG A 15 2.92 -2.43 -14.47
CA ARG A 15 1.60 -2.25 -13.84
C ARG A 15 0.64 -3.36 -14.28
N ARG A 16 0.61 -3.70 -15.58
CA ARG A 16 -0.19 -4.83 -16.08
C ARG A 16 0.23 -6.13 -15.42
N LEU A 17 1.53 -6.43 -15.36
CA LEU A 17 2.03 -7.63 -14.69
C LEU A 17 1.55 -7.72 -13.24
N TRP A 18 1.62 -6.62 -12.47
CA TRP A 18 1.09 -6.60 -11.11
C TRP A 18 -0.43 -6.81 -11.08
N THR A 19 -1.18 -6.14 -11.96
CA THR A 19 -2.63 -6.34 -12.09
C THR A 19 -2.96 -7.81 -12.38
N ASP A 20 -2.26 -8.43 -13.32
CA ASP A 20 -2.44 -9.83 -13.70
C ASP A 20 -2.09 -10.76 -12.54
N SER A 21 -1.07 -10.44 -11.74
CA SER A 21 -0.73 -11.20 -10.53
C SER A 21 -1.87 -11.20 -9.52
N ILE A 22 -2.58 -10.06 -9.33
CA ILE A 22 -3.75 -9.97 -8.45
C ILE A 22 -4.88 -10.86 -8.96
N LEU A 23 -5.12 -10.86 -10.28
CA LEU A 23 -6.15 -11.70 -10.89
C LEU A 23 -5.81 -13.18 -10.77
N THR A 24 -4.54 -13.55 -10.88
CA THR A 24 -4.06 -14.94 -10.72
C THR A 24 -4.34 -15.47 -9.31
N ILE A 25 -4.07 -14.66 -8.28
CA ILE A 25 -4.27 -15.06 -6.87
C ILE A 25 -5.65 -14.71 -6.33
N LYS A 26 -6.60 -14.33 -7.18
CA LYS A 26 -7.89 -13.78 -6.75
C LYS A 26 -8.67 -14.71 -5.81
N ALA A 27 -8.55 -16.02 -6.01
CA ALA A 27 -9.20 -17.03 -5.17
C ALA A 27 -8.58 -17.13 -3.76
N ASP A 28 -7.31 -16.73 -3.61
CA ASP A 28 -6.55 -16.82 -2.36
C ASP A 28 -6.62 -15.53 -1.52
N LEU A 29 -7.23 -14.47 -2.07
CA LEU A 29 -7.36 -13.20 -1.37
C LEU A 29 -8.34 -13.28 -0.21
N ASP A 30 -7.92 -12.82 0.97
CA ASP A 30 -8.82 -12.56 2.09
C ASP A 30 -9.18 -11.07 2.13
N LEU A 31 -10.30 -10.74 1.48
CA LEU A 31 -10.83 -9.38 1.40
C LEU A 31 -11.68 -8.97 2.62
N SER A 32 -11.71 -9.76 3.68
CA SER A 32 -12.41 -9.40 4.92
C SER A 32 -11.81 -8.16 5.60
N SER A 33 -10.51 -7.93 5.43
CA SER A 33 -9.84 -6.72 5.89
C SER A 33 -8.67 -6.33 4.98
N PHE A 34 -8.40 -5.02 4.95
CA PHE A 34 -7.27 -4.41 4.27
C PHE A 34 -6.35 -3.74 5.26
N ASN A 35 -5.09 -3.65 4.92
CA ASN A 35 -4.11 -2.94 5.73
C ASN A 35 -3.43 -1.86 4.88
N LEU A 36 -3.55 -0.62 5.32
CA LEU A 36 -2.91 0.54 4.71
C LEU A 36 -1.77 1.02 5.60
N ASP A 37 -0.58 1.15 5.04
CA ASP A 37 0.56 1.74 5.72
C ASP A 37 1.48 2.46 4.73
N GLY A 38 2.35 3.36 5.25
CA GLY A 38 3.28 4.14 4.45
C GLY A 38 4.67 3.51 4.40
N SER A 39 5.25 3.42 3.19
CA SER A 39 6.66 3.04 3.00
C SER A 39 7.46 4.24 2.53
N GLN A 40 8.32 4.74 3.43
CA GLN A 40 9.22 5.88 3.15
C GLN A 40 10.61 5.40 2.78
N THR A 41 10.98 5.59 1.52
CA THR A 41 12.29 5.21 0.97
C THR A 41 13.22 6.42 0.91
N LEU A 42 14.46 6.25 1.42
CA LEU A 42 15.52 7.25 1.28
C LEU A 42 15.92 7.39 -0.19
N ALA A 43 16.03 8.63 -0.68
CA ALA A 43 16.48 8.93 -2.03
C ALA A 43 17.95 9.39 -2.01
N LYS A 44 18.80 8.67 -2.72
CA LYS A 44 20.24 8.99 -2.83
C LYS A 44 20.48 10.25 -3.67
N LYS A 45 19.60 10.54 -4.62
CA LYS A 45 19.63 11.70 -5.53
C LYS A 45 18.33 12.48 -5.43
N GLY A 46 18.31 13.72 -5.90
CA GLY A 46 17.05 14.44 -6.11
C GLY A 46 16.26 13.83 -7.28
N GLY A 47 15.03 14.26 -7.45
CA GLY A 47 14.13 13.82 -8.52
C GLY A 47 12.71 14.28 -8.27
N GLU A 48 11.78 13.77 -9.09
CA GLU A 48 10.35 13.97 -8.91
C GLU A 48 9.93 13.37 -7.57
N SER A 49 8.97 13.98 -6.89
CA SER A 49 8.43 13.53 -5.58
C SER A 49 9.50 13.11 -4.56
N VAL A 50 10.62 13.87 -4.51
CA VAL A 50 11.70 13.70 -3.53
C VAL A 50 11.82 14.97 -2.71
N ALA A 51 11.65 14.88 -1.39
CA ALA A 51 11.79 16.01 -0.48
C ALA A 51 12.40 15.60 0.86
N TYR A 52 12.91 16.58 1.61
CA TYR A 52 13.56 16.35 2.90
C TYR A 52 12.53 15.97 3.97
N GLN A 53 12.80 14.86 4.65
CA GLN A 53 12.03 14.36 5.80
C GLN A 53 12.84 14.47 7.09
N GLY A 54 12.38 15.30 8.02
CA GLY A 54 13.10 15.60 9.27
C GLY A 54 13.31 14.35 10.15
N ARG A 55 12.32 13.46 10.28
CA ARG A 55 12.42 12.21 11.05
C ARG A 55 13.50 11.27 10.51
N LYS A 56 13.59 11.16 9.19
CA LYS A 56 14.60 10.30 8.50
C LYS A 56 15.92 11.03 8.28
N LYS A 57 16.01 12.33 8.59
CA LYS A 57 17.18 13.20 8.36
C LYS A 57 17.73 13.09 6.93
N GLY A 58 16.87 12.95 5.95
CA GLY A 58 17.25 12.74 4.56
C GLY A 58 16.14 13.04 3.57
N LYS A 59 16.48 13.05 2.29
CA LYS A 59 15.51 13.16 1.20
C LYS A 59 14.80 11.83 1.03
N THR A 60 13.47 11.83 0.98
CA THR A 60 12.66 10.61 0.87
C THR A 60 11.52 10.78 -0.13
N SER A 61 11.02 9.64 -0.59
CA SER A 61 9.72 9.49 -1.24
C SER A 61 8.87 8.51 -0.45
N ASN A 62 7.56 8.63 -0.55
CA ASN A 62 6.61 7.76 0.14
C ASN A 62 5.67 7.11 -0.88
N ILE A 63 5.26 5.88 -0.59
CA ILE A 63 4.20 5.14 -1.28
C ILE A 63 3.34 4.46 -0.22
N LEU A 64 2.04 4.32 -0.48
CA LEU A 64 1.10 3.68 0.44
C LEU A 64 0.53 2.41 -0.22
N PRO A 65 1.15 1.25 -0.03
CA PRO A 65 0.57 -0.02 -0.44
C PRO A 65 -0.65 -0.36 0.43
N ILE A 66 -1.62 -1.03 -0.19
CA ILE A 66 -2.76 -1.64 0.49
C ILE A 66 -2.64 -3.15 0.31
N THR A 67 -2.61 -3.87 1.42
CA THR A 67 -2.60 -5.34 1.41
C THR A 67 -3.95 -5.88 1.85
N ASP A 68 -4.28 -7.09 1.41
CA ASP A 68 -5.36 -7.89 1.99
C ASP A 68 -4.97 -8.44 3.37
N ALA A 69 -5.83 -9.23 4.01
CA ALA A 69 -5.56 -9.82 5.32
C ALA A 69 -4.38 -10.82 5.30
N ASN A 70 -4.11 -11.46 4.17
CA ASN A 70 -3.00 -12.40 3.98
C ASN A 70 -1.66 -11.73 3.69
N GLY A 71 -1.67 -10.43 3.34
CA GLY A 71 -0.48 -9.65 3.01
C GLY A 71 -0.19 -9.55 1.50
N TYR A 72 -1.10 -9.95 0.62
CA TYR A 72 -1.01 -9.70 -0.81
C TYR A 72 -1.23 -8.22 -1.12
N ILE A 73 -0.44 -7.65 -2.02
CA ILE A 73 -0.53 -6.23 -2.37
C ILE A 73 -1.56 -6.05 -3.48
N ILE A 74 -2.72 -5.50 -3.13
CA ILE A 74 -3.91 -5.40 -3.99
C ILE A 74 -4.16 -3.99 -4.54
N ALA A 75 -3.59 -2.95 -3.92
CA ALA A 75 -3.62 -1.58 -4.40
C ALA A 75 -2.41 -0.80 -3.90
N SER A 76 -2.11 0.33 -4.51
CA SER A 76 -1.12 1.28 -3.99
C SER A 76 -1.40 2.69 -4.49
N THR A 77 -0.85 3.68 -3.79
CA THR A 77 -0.86 5.07 -4.28
C THR A 77 0.24 5.31 -5.31
N GLY A 78 0.21 6.48 -5.94
CA GLY A 78 1.39 7.03 -6.61
C GLY A 78 2.48 7.42 -5.60
N ILE A 79 3.63 7.83 -6.13
CA ILE A 79 4.75 8.32 -5.31
C ILE A 79 4.42 9.70 -4.75
N VAL A 80 4.64 9.91 -3.47
CA VAL A 80 4.43 11.17 -2.75
C VAL A 80 5.77 11.67 -2.21
N ALA A 81 6.00 12.98 -2.27
CA ALA A 81 7.22 13.59 -1.73
C ALA A 81 7.30 13.43 -0.20
N GLY A 82 8.50 13.11 0.31
CA GLY A 82 8.71 12.73 1.70
C GLY A 82 8.49 13.82 2.74
N ASN A 83 8.33 15.10 2.35
CA ASN A 83 7.98 16.19 3.25
C ASN A 83 6.48 16.20 3.65
N HIS A 84 5.66 15.41 2.96
CA HIS A 84 4.27 15.21 3.33
C HIS A 84 4.12 14.10 4.37
N ASN A 85 3.09 14.20 5.21
CA ASN A 85 2.69 13.10 6.08
C ASN A 85 1.92 12.04 5.28
N ASP A 86 1.77 10.84 5.86
CA ASP A 86 1.13 9.71 5.19
C ASP A 86 -0.37 9.95 4.90
N ALA A 87 -1.01 10.89 5.59
CA ALA A 87 -2.41 11.28 5.34
C ALA A 87 -2.56 12.36 4.23
N TYR A 88 -1.45 12.78 3.59
CA TYR A 88 -1.51 13.74 2.49
C TYR A 88 -2.31 13.18 1.32
N GLN A 89 -3.30 13.96 0.86
CA GLN A 89 -4.23 13.57 -0.22
C GLN A 89 -4.89 12.18 -0.04
N LEU A 90 -4.99 11.68 1.20
CA LEU A 90 -5.48 10.34 1.51
C LEU A 90 -6.86 10.05 0.91
N LYS A 91 -7.76 11.05 0.88
CA LYS A 91 -9.08 10.91 0.26
C LYS A 91 -8.97 10.48 -1.20
N SER A 92 -8.18 11.19 -2.01
CA SER A 92 -8.04 10.87 -3.44
C SER A 92 -7.30 9.55 -3.65
N HIS A 93 -6.33 9.25 -2.81
CA HIS A 93 -5.61 7.97 -2.84
C HIS A 93 -6.54 6.78 -2.58
N LEU A 94 -7.36 6.84 -1.53
CA LEU A 94 -8.34 5.79 -1.23
C LEU A 94 -9.40 5.66 -2.33
N GLN A 95 -9.88 6.79 -2.89
CA GLN A 95 -10.84 6.77 -3.99
C GLN A 95 -10.28 6.07 -5.23
N THR A 96 -9.03 6.34 -5.58
CA THR A 96 -8.36 5.70 -6.71
C THR A 96 -8.17 4.21 -6.45
N ALA A 97 -7.64 3.85 -5.28
CA ALA A 97 -7.42 2.45 -4.90
C ALA A 97 -8.72 1.63 -4.92
N PHE A 98 -9.79 2.11 -4.30
CA PHE A 98 -11.07 1.40 -4.30
C PHE A 98 -11.72 1.30 -5.69
N LYS A 99 -11.54 2.31 -6.56
CA LYS A 99 -11.99 2.24 -7.96
C LYS A 99 -11.23 1.16 -8.73
N GLU A 100 -9.91 1.12 -8.60
CA GLU A 100 -9.06 0.11 -9.23
C GLU A 100 -9.42 -1.30 -8.74
N MET A 101 -9.59 -1.50 -7.45
CA MET A 101 -10.03 -2.78 -6.87
C MET A 101 -11.39 -3.22 -7.43
N LYS A 102 -12.37 -2.29 -7.56
CA LYS A 102 -13.65 -2.59 -8.21
C LYS A 102 -13.52 -2.96 -9.68
N GLN A 103 -12.64 -2.28 -10.42
CA GLN A 103 -12.36 -2.61 -11.84
C GLN A 103 -11.77 -4.01 -12.00
N LEU A 104 -11.01 -4.50 -11.01
CA LEU A 104 -10.50 -5.88 -10.95
C LEU A 104 -11.58 -6.89 -10.52
N GLY A 105 -12.80 -6.44 -10.26
CA GLY A 105 -13.89 -7.28 -9.80
C GLY A 105 -13.64 -7.87 -8.41
N LEU A 106 -12.93 -7.15 -7.54
CA LEU A 106 -12.75 -7.54 -6.14
C LEU A 106 -14.00 -7.10 -5.36
N ASP A 107 -14.64 -8.03 -4.67
CA ASP A 107 -15.76 -7.74 -3.77
C ASP A 107 -15.23 -7.52 -2.36
N PHE A 108 -15.42 -6.32 -1.86
CA PHE A 108 -14.95 -5.89 -0.54
C PHE A 108 -16.02 -5.13 0.26
N GLN A 109 -17.29 -5.38 -0.04
CA GLN A 109 -18.38 -4.80 0.75
C GLN A 109 -18.35 -5.31 2.19
N GLY A 110 -18.38 -4.40 3.15
CA GLY A 110 -18.28 -4.73 4.57
C GLY A 110 -16.86 -5.04 5.07
N ALA A 111 -15.85 -5.00 4.21
CA ALA A 111 -14.46 -5.18 4.60
C ALA A 111 -13.97 -4.09 5.56
N TYR A 112 -13.02 -4.43 6.42
CA TYR A 112 -12.39 -3.46 7.31
C TYR A 112 -11.14 -2.86 6.68
N LEU A 113 -10.94 -1.53 6.79
CA LEU A 113 -9.67 -0.88 6.48
C LEU A 113 -8.91 -0.59 7.77
N ASN A 114 -7.87 -1.36 8.04
CA ASN A 114 -6.93 -1.12 9.13
C ASN A 114 -5.87 -0.12 8.69
N ALA A 115 -5.63 0.92 9.48
CA ALA A 115 -4.57 1.89 9.26
C ALA A 115 -4.12 2.52 10.58
N ASP A 116 -2.93 3.10 10.64
CA ASP A 116 -2.44 3.79 11.83
C ASP A 116 -3.27 5.05 12.13
N GLY A 117 -3.26 5.50 13.38
CA GLY A 117 -3.96 6.70 13.83
C GLY A 117 -3.61 7.97 13.06
N ILE A 118 -2.48 8.03 12.35
CA ILE A 118 -2.15 9.16 11.47
C ILE A 118 -3.18 9.32 10.33
N PHE A 119 -3.81 8.22 9.92
CA PHE A 119 -4.83 8.18 8.87
C PHE A 119 -6.24 8.51 9.38
N ASP A 120 -6.42 8.77 10.70
CA ASP A 120 -7.71 9.13 11.31
C ASP A 120 -8.15 10.53 10.89
N THR A 121 -8.65 10.65 9.66
CA THR A 121 -9.24 11.88 9.14
C THR A 121 -10.73 11.67 8.82
N LYS A 122 -11.52 12.75 8.95
CA LYS A 122 -12.96 12.72 8.62
C LYS A 122 -13.20 12.31 7.17
N GLU A 123 -12.36 12.80 6.27
CA GLU A 123 -12.43 12.54 4.83
C GLU A 123 -12.11 11.08 4.52
N ALA A 124 -11.10 10.50 5.15
CA ALA A 124 -10.74 9.08 4.97
C ALA A 124 -11.88 8.17 5.43
N ARG A 125 -12.42 8.39 6.64
CA ARG A 125 -13.57 7.62 7.15
C ARG A 125 -14.79 7.74 6.25
N LYS A 126 -15.13 8.96 5.81
CA LYS A 126 -16.24 9.18 4.88
C LYS A 126 -16.01 8.45 3.54
N THR A 127 -14.78 8.47 3.04
CA THR A 127 -14.42 7.77 1.80
C THR A 127 -14.59 6.27 1.95
N CYS A 128 -14.11 5.67 3.04
CA CYS A 128 -14.33 4.24 3.32
C CYS A 128 -15.83 3.89 3.28
N PHE A 129 -16.66 4.60 4.04
CA PHE A 129 -18.11 4.33 4.07
C PHE A 129 -18.78 4.50 2.69
N ASN A 130 -18.37 5.47 1.89
CA ASN A 130 -18.91 5.67 0.54
C ASN A 130 -18.59 4.49 -0.40
N TYR A 131 -17.59 3.69 -0.10
CA TYR A 131 -17.23 2.49 -0.86
C TYR A 131 -17.66 1.18 -0.17
N GLY A 132 -18.41 1.27 0.94
CA GLY A 132 -18.88 0.12 1.70
C GLY A 132 -17.81 -0.52 2.58
N VAL A 133 -16.72 0.19 2.87
CA VAL A 133 -15.61 -0.25 3.71
C VAL A 133 -15.75 0.33 5.12
N ILE A 134 -15.46 -0.47 6.14
CA ILE A 134 -15.52 -0.07 7.55
C ILE A 134 -14.13 0.43 7.97
N PRO A 135 -13.95 1.74 8.29
CA PRO A 135 -12.66 2.24 8.73
C PRO A 135 -12.33 1.76 10.14
N ASN A 136 -11.37 0.86 10.28
CA ASN A 136 -10.86 0.34 11.55
C ASN A 136 -9.53 1.05 11.90
N ILE A 137 -9.62 2.33 12.19
CA ILE A 137 -8.50 3.23 12.42
C ILE A 137 -8.58 3.71 13.88
N PRO A 138 -7.51 3.54 14.69
CA PRO A 138 -7.51 4.06 16.06
C PRO A 138 -7.60 5.58 16.06
N GLU A 139 -8.23 6.12 17.08
CA GLU A 139 -8.40 7.57 17.20
C GLU A 139 -7.04 8.27 17.37
N ASN A 140 -6.76 9.26 16.51
CA ASN A 140 -5.54 10.05 16.62
C ASN A 140 -5.63 11.00 17.84
N GLN A 141 -4.83 10.73 18.86
CA GLN A 141 -4.79 11.53 20.09
C GLN A 141 -3.73 12.65 20.04
N ARG A 142 -2.91 12.73 18.99
CA ARG A 142 -1.84 13.73 18.87
C ARG A 142 -2.43 15.14 18.81
N GLY A 143 -1.90 16.04 19.66
CA GLY A 143 -2.32 17.44 19.72
C GLY A 143 -3.65 17.71 20.41
N ARG A 144 -4.32 16.72 20.98
CA ARG A 144 -5.56 16.92 21.73
C ARG A 144 -5.30 17.23 23.20
N LYS A 145 -5.90 18.33 23.68
CA LYS A 145 -5.88 18.72 25.11
C LYS A 145 -7.04 18.12 25.90
N SER A 146 -8.07 17.59 25.22
CA SER A 146 -9.27 17.03 25.87
C SER A 146 -9.83 15.86 25.06
N VAL A 147 -10.59 15.00 25.73
CA VAL A 147 -11.29 13.87 25.10
C VAL A 147 -12.32 14.40 24.11
N LYS A 148 -12.39 13.79 22.93
CA LYS A 148 -13.39 14.14 21.91
C LYS A 148 -14.80 13.87 22.44
N ARG A 149 -15.67 14.85 22.36
CA ARG A 149 -17.08 14.70 22.70
C ARG A 149 -17.81 13.93 21.59
N GLY A 150 -18.81 13.15 21.97
CA GLY A 150 -19.66 12.39 21.05
C GLY A 150 -19.33 10.90 20.97
N ARG A 151 -20.01 10.21 20.06
CA ARG A 151 -19.83 8.75 19.86
C ARG A 151 -18.41 8.47 19.36
N LYS A 152 -17.71 7.56 20.04
CA LYS A 152 -16.40 7.08 19.59
C LYS A 152 -16.56 6.33 18.26
N PRO A 153 -15.58 6.45 17.35
CA PRO A 153 -15.53 5.59 16.16
C PRO A 153 -15.50 4.12 16.57
N LEU A 154 -16.12 3.28 15.77
CA LEU A 154 -15.98 1.83 15.91
C LEU A 154 -14.50 1.48 15.68
N PHE A 155 -13.95 0.68 16.59
CA PHE A 155 -12.60 0.14 16.48
C PHE A 155 -12.61 -1.28 17.02
N ASP A 156 -12.19 -2.22 16.19
CA ASP A 156 -12.05 -3.63 16.52
C ASP A 156 -10.57 -3.97 16.63
N GLU A 157 -10.11 -4.17 17.85
CA GLU A 157 -8.71 -4.44 18.17
C GLU A 157 -8.25 -5.80 17.62
N ALA A 158 -9.13 -6.81 17.63
CA ALA A 158 -8.80 -8.15 17.13
C ALA A 158 -8.53 -8.13 15.61
N ILE A 159 -9.37 -7.39 14.86
CA ILE A 159 -9.16 -7.19 13.42
C ILE A 159 -7.93 -6.32 13.18
N TYR A 160 -7.70 -5.30 14.00
CA TYR A 160 -6.54 -4.43 13.87
C TYR A 160 -5.20 -5.18 14.06
N HIS A 161 -5.14 -6.14 14.96
CA HIS A 161 -3.94 -6.95 15.19
C HIS A 161 -3.54 -7.79 13.96
N ARG A 162 -4.45 -8.07 13.02
CA ARG A 162 -4.12 -8.75 11.76
C ARG A 162 -3.17 -7.96 10.87
N ARG A 163 -2.90 -6.69 11.17
CA ARG A 163 -1.92 -5.85 10.45
C ARG A 163 -0.50 -6.40 10.44
N TYR A 164 -0.15 -7.32 11.33
CA TYR A 164 1.21 -7.87 11.32
C TYR A 164 1.57 -8.59 10.00
N SER A 165 0.57 -9.05 9.22
CA SER A 165 0.78 -9.57 7.86
C SER A 165 1.43 -8.53 6.93
N THR A 166 1.07 -7.26 7.13
CA THR A 166 1.61 -6.12 6.38
C THR A 166 3.09 -5.89 6.69
N GLU A 167 3.52 -6.02 7.95
CA GLU A 167 4.93 -5.89 8.34
C GLU A 167 5.80 -6.89 7.60
N ARG A 168 5.33 -8.13 7.44
CA ARG A 168 5.98 -9.15 6.62
C ARG A 168 6.08 -8.74 5.16
N THR A 169 5.01 -8.18 4.60
CA THR A 169 5.00 -7.68 3.22
C THR A 169 5.99 -6.54 3.02
N PHE A 170 6.07 -5.60 3.97
CA PHE A 170 7.07 -4.52 3.93
C PHE A 170 8.49 -5.06 4.03
N ALA A 171 8.76 -6.05 4.88
CA ALA A 171 10.06 -6.72 4.94
C ALA A 171 10.43 -7.35 3.59
N TRP A 172 9.47 -7.91 2.86
CA TRP A 172 9.71 -8.40 1.50
C TRP A 172 9.98 -7.27 0.51
N ILE A 173 9.23 -6.16 0.55
CA ILE A 173 9.50 -4.98 -0.28
C ILE A 173 10.93 -4.48 -0.03
N ASP A 174 11.34 -4.38 1.23
CA ASP A 174 12.67 -3.90 1.64
C ASP A 174 13.81 -4.87 1.24
N SER A 175 13.53 -6.14 0.98
CA SER A 175 14.51 -7.09 0.44
C SER A 175 14.97 -6.74 -0.98
N TYR A 176 14.17 -5.98 -1.72
CA TYR A 176 14.54 -5.48 -3.04
C TYR A 176 15.42 -4.23 -2.91
N LYS A 177 16.73 -4.35 -3.08
CA LYS A 177 17.71 -3.26 -2.92
C LYS A 177 17.34 -1.97 -3.64
N ARG A 178 16.65 -2.07 -4.78
CA ARG A 178 16.19 -0.93 -5.57
C ARG A 178 15.07 -0.14 -4.91
N LEU A 179 14.28 -0.80 -4.04
CA LEU A 179 13.20 -0.18 -3.28
C LEU A 179 13.65 0.29 -1.90
N LEU A 180 14.70 -0.31 -1.34
CA LEU A 180 15.26 0.10 -0.06
C LEU A 180 15.92 1.49 -0.13
N ILE A 181 16.58 1.80 -1.26
CA ILE A 181 17.17 3.12 -1.53
C ILE A 181 16.84 3.53 -2.95
N ARG A 182 16.16 4.67 -3.11
CA ARG A 182 15.78 5.22 -4.41
C ARG A 182 16.97 5.91 -5.10
N PHE A 183 17.29 5.44 -6.30
CA PHE A 183 18.26 6.06 -7.21
C PHE A 183 17.59 6.72 -8.42
N GLU A 184 16.36 6.34 -8.73
CA GLU A 184 15.58 6.85 -9.85
C GLU A 184 15.14 8.30 -9.62
N ARG A 185 15.37 9.16 -10.64
CA ARG A 185 14.91 10.54 -10.60
C ARG A 185 13.46 10.71 -11.02
N LYS A 186 12.94 9.81 -11.89
CA LYS A 186 11.57 9.84 -12.38
C LYS A 186 10.69 8.92 -11.52
N ASP A 187 9.52 9.42 -11.15
CA ASP A 187 8.53 8.64 -10.38
C ASP A 187 8.07 7.41 -11.13
N ALA A 188 7.88 7.51 -12.45
CA ALA A 188 7.47 6.38 -13.28
C ALA A 188 8.44 5.19 -13.21
N LEU A 189 9.76 5.43 -13.12
CA LEU A 189 10.75 4.35 -13.01
C LEU A 189 10.75 3.72 -11.61
N PHE A 190 10.61 4.54 -10.58
CA PHE A 190 10.56 4.05 -9.20
C PHE A 190 9.26 3.30 -8.92
N LEU A 191 8.12 3.82 -9.43
CA LEU A 191 6.83 3.15 -9.34
C LEU A 191 6.81 1.83 -10.14
N GLY A 192 7.40 1.82 -11.34
CA GLY A 192 7.54 0.60 -12.14
C GLY A 192 8.33 -0.49 -11.41
N ALA A 193 9.40 -0.11 -10.67
CA ALA A 193 10.13 -1.06 -9.83
C ALA A 193 9.27 -1.62 -8.68
N HIS A 194 8.39 -0.79 -8.07
CA HIS A 194 7.42 -1.26 -7.08
C HIS A 194 6.41 -2.23 -7.69
N HIS A 195 5.83 -1.90 -8.85
CA HIS A 195 4.86 -2.79 -9.50
C HIS A 195 5.47 -4.16 -9.83
N LEU A 196 6.72 -4.20 -10.30
CA LEU A 196 7.43 -5.46 -10.52
C LEU A 196 7.60 -6.25 -9.21
N ALA A 197 8.07 -5.58 -8.14
CA ALA A 197 8.24 -6.23 -6.83
C ALA A 197 6.91 -6.70 -6.25
N PHE A 198 5.83 -5.93 -6.39
CA PHE A 198 4.49 -6.30 -5.95
C PHE A 198 3.98 -7.56 -6.66
N ALA A 199 4.18 -7.64 -7.99
CA ALA A 199 3.86 -8.84 -8.74
C ALA A 199 4.65 -10.07 -8.26
N MET A 200 5.96 -9.90 -8.04
CA MET A 200 6.83 -10.99 -7.56
C MET A 200 6.45 -11.45 -6.14
N ILE A 201 6.06 -10.52 -5.25
CA ILE A 201 5.60 -10.84 -3.90
C ILE A 201 4.27 -11.60 -3.97
N ASN A 202 3.31 -11.14 -4.76
CA ASN A 202 2.01 -11.80 -4.91
C ASN A 202 2.17 -13.22 -5.47
N LEU A 203 3.00 -13.41 -6.50
CA LEU A 203 3.20 -14.71 -7.14
C LEU A 203 4.07 -15.69 -6.34
N ARG A 204 4.82 -15.19 -5.34
CA ARG A 204 5.70 -16.03 -4.53
C ARG A 204 4.94 -17.17 -3.84
N HIS A 205 3.73 -16.92 -3.38
CA HIS A 205 2.92 -17.92 -2.70
C HIS A 205 2.41 -18.99 -3.65
N VAL A 206 2.02 -18.61 -4.87
CA VAL A 206 1.59 -19.56 -5.92
C VAL A 206 2.73 -20.50 -6.28
N LEU A 207 3.92 -19.96 -6.52
CA LEU A 207 5.11 -20.75 -6.87
C LEU A 207 5.58 -21.67 -5.73
N ALA A 208 5.29 -21.34 -4.48
CA ALA A 208 5.62 -22.19 -3.33
C ALA A 208 4.64 -23.35 -3.16
N SER A 209 3.34 -23.17 -3.47
CA SER A 209 2.34 -24.23 -3.43
C SER A 209 2.55 -25.28 -4.53
N ASP A 210 2.90 -24.85 -5.74
CA ASP A 210 3.18 -25.76 -6.88
C ASP A 210 4.38 -26.67 -6.63
N GLN A 211 5.37 -26.25 -5.82
CA GLN A 211 6.51 -27.08 -5.47
C GLN A 211 6.15 -28.20 -4.49
N VAL A 212 5.21 -27.96 -3.59
CA VAL A 212 4.75 -28.98 -2.61
C VAL A 212 3.90 -30.07 -3.30
N GLU A 213 3.08 -29.70 -4.28
CA GLU A 213 2.26 -30.66 -5.04
C GLU A 213 3.09 -31.50 -6.03
N SER A 214 4.25 -31.04 -6.46
CA SER A 214 5.13 -31.79 -7.38
C SER A 214 6.06 -32.78 -6.67
N GLU A 215 6.15 -32.76 -5.34
CA GLU A 215 6.95 -33.68 -4.52
C GLU A 215 6.10 -34.77 -3.81
N CYS A 216 4.78 -34.78 -4.02
CA CYS A 216 3.85 -35.82 -3.57
C CYS A 216 3.46 -36.71 -4.73
#